data_048dbc28b0dee233cf0812f9d7382ade
#
_entry.id   048dbc28b0dee233cf0812f9d7382ade
#
_cell.length_a   1.000
_cell.length_b   1.000
_cell.length_c   1.000
_cell.angle_alpha   90.00
_cell.angle_beta   90.00
_cell.angle_gamma   90.00
#
_symmetry.space_group_name_H-M   'P 1'
#
loop_
_entity.id
_entity.type
_entity.pdbx_description
1 polymer ?
#
loop_
_entity_poly.entity_id
_entity_poly.type
_entity_poly.pdbx_seq_one_letter_code
_entity_poly.pdbx_strand_id
1 'polypeptide(L)'
;RKSADYRLIMRNTGKSSTTGWQTRCGSTWIWKQFTDQYYVTLPEVVQEYAPESFYWPSSPFARYDGGSDDRNGDRHYWNVWHSKEPINSYNKARSRFFSEYGFQSFPEFESVKRYAPYPEDWDIYSEVMMSHQRGGAHANGLIETYLLNEYRQPKDFEAFLYMNHVLQGDAIKTAIEAHRRDMPYCMGTLF
;
A
#
# COMPACT_ATOMS: atom_id res chain seq x y z
N ARG A 1 -30.69 6.83 -20.91
CA ARG A 1 -29.43 7.64 -21.05
C ARG A 1 -28.28 7.14 -20.15
N LYS A 2 -28.52 6.54 -18.97
CA LYS A 2 -27.49 6.02 -18.07
C LYS A 2 -26.75 4.77 -18.59
N SER A 3 -27.34 3.97 -19.49
CA SER A 3 -26.72 2.72 -19.99
C SER A 3 -25.61 2.92 -21.04
N ALA A 4 -25.52 4.09 -21.65
CA ALA A 4 -24.52 4.40 -22.67
C ALA A 4 -23.13 4.70 -22.06
N ASP A 5 -23.11 5.31 -20.88
CA ASP A 5 -21.86 5.70 -20.20
C ASP A 5 -21.08 4.49 -19.66
N TYR A 6 -21.81 3.45 -19.23
CA TYR A 6 -21.20 2.20 -18.76
C TYR A 6 -20.46 1.42 -19.86
N ARG A 7 -20.88 1.53 -21.11
CA ARG A 7 -20.22 0.89 -22.26
C ARG A 7 -18.88 1.57 -22.62
N LEU A 8 -18.76 2.86 -22.36
CA LEU A 8 -17.52 3.61 -22.63
C LEU A 8 -16.43 3.24 -21.60
N ILE A 9 -16.82 3.15 -20.32
CA ILE A 9 -15.93 2.72 -19.24
C ILE A 9 -15.36 1.31 -19.51
N MET A 10 -16.19 0.43 -20.05
CA MET A 10 -15.83 -0.97 -20.31
C MET A 10 -14.88 -1.17 -21.50
N ARG A 11 -14.79 -0.22 -22.44
CA ARG A 11 -13.94 -0.36 -23.64
C ARG A 11 -12.50 0.06 -23.43
N ASN A 12 -12.19 0.88 -22.43
CA ASN A 12 -10.84 1.42 -22.21
C ASN A 12 -10.00 0.66 -21.18
N THR A 13 -10.54 -0.38 -20.51
CA THR A 13 -9.84 -1.14 -19.47
C THR A 13 -8.84 -2.17 -20.02
N GLY A 14 -8.62 -2.20 -21.33
CA GLY A 14 -7.81 -3.24 -22.00
C GLY A 14 -6.29 -3.11 -21.85
N LYS A 15 -5.75 -2.04 -21.25
CA LYS A 15 -4.29 -1.85 -21.15
C LYS A 15 -3.88 -1.05 -19.90
N SER A 16 -4.28 -1.46 -18.73
CA SER A 16 -3.70 -0.91 -17.50
C SER A 16 -3.34 -2.04 -16.56
N SER A 17 -2.10 -2.01 -16.09
CA SER A 17 -1.53 -2.94 -15.10
C SER A 17 -2.10 -2.72 -13.70
N THR A 18 -3.38 -2.54 -13.58
CA THR A 18 -4.07 -2.36 -12.32
C THR A 18 -4.59 -3.69 -11.83
N THR A 19 -3.93 -4.20 -10.82
CA THR A 19 -4.34 -5.24 -9.88
C THR A 19 -4.94 -6.52 -10.49
N GLY A 20 -4.39 -7.66 -10.13
CA GLY A 20 -4.79 -9.00 -10.59
C GLY A 20 -6.27 -9.40 -10.38
N TRP A 21 -7.12 -8.50 -9.90
CA TRP A 21 -8.55 -8.65 -9.80
C TRP A 21 -9.28 -8.38 -11.13
N GLN A 22 -8.81 -7.42 -11.92
CA GLN A 22 -9.44 -7.08 -13.21
C GLN A 22 -9.31 -8.20 -14.24
N THR A 23 -8.23 -8.98 -14.19
CA THR A 23 -7.99 -10.09 -15.11
C THR A 23 -8.72 -11.38 -14.73
N ARG A 24 -9.10 -11.56 -13.46
CA ARG A 24 -9.81 -12.77 -12.97
C ARG A 24 -11.33 -12.69 -13.06
N CYS A 25 -11.91 -11.50 -13.09
CA CYS A 25 -13.36 -11.28 -13.15
C CYS A 25 -13.79 -10.87 -14.56
N GLY A 26 -13.57 -11.72 -15.54
CA GLY A 26 -13.91 -11.47 -16.95
C GLY A 26 -15.40 -11.42 -17.27
N SER A 27 -16.30 -11.29 -16.29
CA SER A 27 -17.73 -11.19 -16.56
C SER A 27 -18.23 -9.73 -16.40
N THR A 28 -18.86 -9.25 -17.46
CA THR A 28 -19.58 -7.96 -17.51
C THR A 28 -20.54 -7.78 -16.33
N TRP A 29 -21.04 -8.89 -15.80
CA TRP A 29 -21.96 -8.92 -14.67
C TRP A 29 -21.31 -8.47 -13.35
N ILE A 30 -20.12 -8.97 -13.03
CA ILE A 30 -19.41 -8.60 -11.77
C ILE A 30 -19.06 -7.12 -11.79
N TRP A 31 -18.58 -6.61 -12.93
CA TRP A 31 -18.32 -5.18 -13.09
C TRP A 31 -19.58 -4.32 -12.90
N LYS A 32 -20.71 -4.79 -13.42
CA LYS A 32 -21.97 -4.09 -13.23
C LYS A 32 -22.35 -4.04 -11.75
N GLN A 33 -22.27 -5.16 -11.03
CA GLN A 33 -22.57 -5.20 -9.59
C GLN A 33 -21.65 -4.28 -8.79
N PHE A 34 -20.33 -4.33 -9.07
CA PHE A 34 -19.37 -3.42 -8.44
C PHE A 34 -19.73 -1.95 -8.69
N THR A 35 -20.02 -1.60 -9.93
CA THR A 35 -20.37 -0.22 -10.30
C THR A 35 -21.68 0.21 -9.64
N ASP A 36 -22.70 -0.62 -9.68
CA ASP A 36 -24.01 -0.31 -9.05
C ASP A 36 -23.84 -0.12 -7.53
N GLN A 37 -23.02 -0.95 -6.87
CA GLN A 37 -22.79 -0.85 -5.43
C GLN A 37 -22.03 0.44 -5.06
N TYR A 38 -20.89 0.69 -5.68
CA TYR A 38 -19.97 1.75 -5.23
C TYR A 38 -20.27 3.13 -5.84
N TYR A 39 -20.98 3.19 -6.97
CA TYR A 39 -21.26 4.47 -7.65
C TYR A 39 -22.75 4.85 -7.65
N VAL A 40 -23.62 3.98 -7.16
CA VAL A 40 -25.07 4.25 -7.06
C VAL A 40 -25.55 4.01 -5.62
N THR A 41 -25.57 2.77 -5.18
CA THR A 41 -26.21 2.37 -3.91
C THR A 41 -25.54 3.03 -2.70
N LEU A 42 -24.22 2.92 -2.55
CA LEU A 42 -23.53 3.51 -1.39
C LEU A 42 -23.59 5.04 -1.36
N PRO A 43 -23.37 5.78 -2.47
CA PRO A 43 -23.59 7.23 -2.48
C PRO A 43 -25.04 7.63 -2.10
N GLU A 44 -26.05 6.91 -2.58
CA GLU A 44 -27.46 7.19 -2.22
C GLU A 44 -27.68 6.99 -0.71
N VAL A 45 -27.18 5.90 -0.14
CA VAL A 45 -27.27 5.65 1.32
C VAL A 45 -26.53 6.72 2.12
N VAL A 46 -25.31 7.09 1.72
CA VAL A 46 -24.56 8.16 2.40
C VAL A 46 -25.30 9.47 2.31
N GLN A 47 -25.85 9.80 1.15
CA GLN A 47 -26.65 11.03 0.98
C GLN A 47 -27.92 11.03 1.84
N GLU A 48 -28.54 9.88 2.05
CA GLU A 48 -29.76 9.76 2.88
C GLU A 48 -29.45 9.86 4.39
N TYR A 49 -28.43 9.14 4.87
CA TYR A 49 -28.17 8.98 6.30
C TYR A 49 -27.05 9.86 6.86
N ALA A 50 -26.18 10.38 6.01
CA ALA A 50 -25.04 11.21 6.40
C ALA A 50 -24.69 12.24 5.30
N PRO A 51 -25.60 13.14 4.94
CA PRO A 51 -25.46 14.05 3.79
C PRO A 51 -24.26 14.99 3.86
N GLU A 52 -23.75 15.26 5.08
CA GLU A 52 -22.55 16.08 5.28
C GLU A 52 -21.25 15.30 5.10
N SER A 53 -21.32 13.97 4.92
CA SER A 53 -20.13 13.13 4.78
C SER A 53 -19.64 13.13 3.33
N PHE A 54 -18.32 13.29 3.17
CA PHE A 54 -17.69 13.10 1.88
C PHE A 54 -17.65 11.61 1.53
N TYR A 55 -18.13 11.28 0.33
CA TYR A 55 -18.06 9.92 -0.20
C TYR A 55 -16.99 9.79 -1.29
N TRP A 56 -16.14 8.80 -1.17
CA TRP A 56 -15.12 8.45 -2.15
C TRP A 56 -15.31 7.00 -2.60
N PRO A 57 -15.51 6.70 -3.90
CA PRO A 57 -16.03 5.40 -4.33
C PRO A 57 -15.04 4.25 -4.29
N SER A 58 -13.75 4.54 -4.25
CA SER A 58 -12.68 3.53 -4.22
C SER A 58 -11.36 4.14 -3.76
N SER A 59 -10.44 3.31 -3.27
CA SER A 59 -9.05 3.68 -3.02
C SER A 59 -8.14 2.56 -3.54
N PRO A 60 -7.15 2.88 -4.44
CA PRO A 60 -6.91 4.17 -5.06
C PRO A 60 -7.96 4.50 -6.12
N PHE A 61 -8.24 5.79 -6.30
CA PHE A 61 -9.16 6.24 -7.31
C PHE A 61 -8.71 7.57 -7.91
N ALA A 62 -8.32 7.57 -9.17
CA ALA A 62 -7.91 8.77 -9.87
C ALA A 62 -8.97 9.25 -10.88
N ARG A 63 -9.65 8.33 -11.57
CA ARG A 63 -10.62 8.64 -12.60
C ARG A 63 -11.65 7.52 -12.74
N TYR A 64 -12.85 7.89 -13.19
CA TYR A 64 -13.94 6.94 -13.44
C TYR A 64 -13.66 5.90 -14.54
N ASP A 65 -12.65 6.09 -15.36
CA ASP A 65 -12.21 5.10 -16.35
C ASP A 65 -11.24 4.05 -15.78
N GLY A 66 -10.99 4.07 -14.46
CA GLY A 66 -10.10 3.16 -13.77
C GLY A 66 -8.62 3.50 -13.96
N GLY A 67 -8.30 4.63 -14.57
CA GLY A 67 -6.93 5.08 -14.72
C GLY A 67 -6.34 5.57 -13.40
N SER A 68 -5.07 5.29 -13.19
CA SER A 68 -4.26 5.89 -12.13
C SER A 68 -3.38 6.97 -12.74
N ASP A 69 -3.38 8.16 -12.16
CA ASP A 69 -2.45 9.22 -12.53
C ASP A 69 -2.02 10.03 -11.30
N ASP A 70 -0.93 10.80 -11.47
CA ASP A 70 -0.36 11.61 -10.39
C ASP A 70 -1.09 12.94 -10.17
N ARG A 71 -2.11 13.26 -10.97
CA ARG A 71 -2.78 14.56 -11.02
C ARG A 71 -4.12 14.58 -10.32
N ASN A 72 -4.76 13.42 -10.19
CA ASN A 72 -6.12 13.29 -9.70
C ASN A 72 -6.22 12.22 -8.61
N GLY A 73 -7.16 12.44 -7.69
CA GLY A 73 -7.54 11.45 -6.69
C GLY A 73 -6.45 11.08 -5.71
N ASP A 74 -6.43 9.81 -5.36
CA ASP A 74 -5.49 9.24 -4.41
C ASP A 74 -4.65 8.11 -5.05
N ARG A 75 -3.50 7.84 -4.43
CA ARG A 75 -2.54 6.87 -4.94
C ARG A 75 -2.09 5.90 -3.85
N HIS A 76 -2.07 4.62 -4.17
CA HIS A 76 -1.34 3.58 -3.45
C HIS A 76 0.07 3.47 -4.04
N TYR A 77 1.10 3.80 -3.27
CA TYR A 77 2.48 3.79 -3.74
C TYR A 77 3.30 2.72 -3.04
N TRP A 78 3.32 1.53 -3.63
CA TRP A 78 4.03 0.36 -3.13
C TRP A 78 5.30 0.00 -3.90
N ASN A 79 5.80 0.89 -4.74
CA ASN A 79 7.01 0.66 -5.52
C ASN A 79 8.25 0.51 -4.60
N VAL A 80 8.32 1.37 -3.55
CA VAL A 80 9.28 1.22 -2.47
C VAL A 80 8.85 0.08 -1.64
N TRP A 81 8.78 -0.96 -1.62
CA TRP A 81 8.50 -2.19 -0.90
C TRP A 81 8.30 -3.33 -1.89
N HIS A 82 7.16 -3.41 -2.52
CA HIS A 82 6.82 -4.55 -3.37
C HIS A 82 7.65 -4.61 -4.66
N SER A 83 7.99 -3.48 -5.27
CA SER A 83 8.82 -3.42 -6.49
C SER A 83 10.31 -3.26 -6.23
N LYS A 84 10.73 -3.25 -4.95
CA LYS A 84 12.13 -3.10 -4.52
C LYS A 84 12.80 -1.81 -5.02
N GLU A 85 12.02 -0.78 -5.31
CA GLU A 85 12.62 0.54 -5.60
C GLU A 85 13.37 1.07 -4.36
N PRO A 86 14.49 1.77 -4.54
CA PRO A 86 15.22 2.35 -3.43
C PRO A 86 14.35 3.34 -2.64
N ILE A 87 14.58 3.49 -1.33
CA ILE A 87 13.85 4.40 -0.44
C ILE A 87 13.80 5.83 -1.01
N ASN A 88 14.89 6.27 -1.64
CA ASN A 88 14.96 7.58 -2.29
C ASN A 88 13.92 7.79 -3.42
N SER A 89 13.28 6.74 -3.92
CA SER A 89 12.20 6.85 -4.92
C SER A 89 10.98 7.61 -4.39
N TYR A 90 10.75 7.64 -3.06
CA TYR A 90 9.73 8.51 -2.46
C TYR A 90 9.91 9.99 -2.82
N ASN A 91 11.16 10.46 -2.97
CA ASN A 91 11.43 11.85 -3.36
C ASN A 91 11.04 12.20 -4.81
N LYS A 92 10.77 11.20 -5.63
CA LYS A 92 10.39 11.37 -7.04
C LYS A 92 8.90 11.08 -7.27
N ALA A 93 8.26 10.37 -6.34
CA ALA A 93 6.85 10.06 -6.43
C ALA A 93 6.00 11.32 -6.23
N ARG A 94 5.00 11.52 -7.07
CA ARG A 94 4.05 12.64 -6.97
C ARG A 94 2.63 12.14 -7.00
N SER A 95 1.77 12.70 -6.16
CA SER A 95 0.32 12.51 -6.18
C SER A 95 -0.37 13.64 -5.44
N ARG A 96 -1.66 13.83 -5.72
CA ARG A 96 -2.51 14.76 -4.97
C ARG A 96 -2.73 14.30 -3.53
N PHE A 97 -2.78 12.98 -3.33
CA PHE A 97 -2.98 12.34 -2.04
C PHE A 97 -2.36 10.94 -2.08
N PHE A 98 -1.47 10.63 -1.14
CA PHE A 98 -0.99 9.26 -0.95
C PHE A 98 -1.83 8.60 0.13
N SER A 99 -2.75 7.74 -0.27
CA SER A 99 -3.66 7.03 0.64
C SER A 99 -3.08 5.72 1.17
N GLU A 100 -2.10 5.16 0.49
CA GLU A 100 -1.33 4.02 0.97
C GLU A 100 0.13 4.07 0.50
N TYR A 101 1.02 3.80 1.40
CA TYR A 101 2.41 3.39 1.23
C TYR A 101 2.87 2.80 2.56
N GLY A 102 4.06 2.22 2.59
CA GLY A 102 4.52 1.70 3.87
C GLY A 102 5.86 0.99 3.76
N PHE A 103 6.34 0.57 4.93
CA PHE A 103 7.56 -0.19 5.08
C PHE A 103 7.43 -1.09 6.30
N GLN A 104 7.56 -2.39 6.12
CA GLN A 104 7.36 -3.35 7.20
C GLN A 104 8.56 -3.42 8.13
N SER A 105 8.28 -3.63 9.43
CA SER A 105 9.28 -3.91 10.46
C SER A 105 8.78 -5.00 11.39
N PHE A 106 9.71 -5.70 12.01
CA PHE A 106 9.43 -6.56 13.15
C PHE A 106 9.16 -5.71 14.41
N PRO A 107 8.53 -6.26 15.44
CA PRO A 107 8.48 -5.62 16.74
C PRO A 107 9.86 -5.59 17.41
N GLU A 108 10.01 -4.80 18.46
CA GLU A 108 11.22 -4.73 19.26
C GLU A 108 11.54 -6.08 19.93
N PHE A 109 12.82 -6.28 20.30
CA PHE A 109 13.29 -7.55 20.81
C PHE A 109 12.57 -8.01 22.08
N GLU A 110 12.24 -7.09 23.01
CA GLU A 110 11.49 -7.43 24.21
C GLU A 110 10.07 -7.94 23.91
N SER A 111 9.45 -7.43 22.85
CA SER A 111 8.16 -7.93 22.37
C SER A 111 8.32 -9.29 21.68
N VAL A 112 9.38 -9.48 20.90
CA VAL A 112 9.68 -10.77 20.25
C VAL A 112 9.87 -11.86 21.31
N LYS A 113 10.60 -11.61 22.37
CA LYS A 113 10.81 -12.58 23.46
C LYS A 113 9.54 -13.07 24.15
N ARG A 114 8.43 -12.33 24.04
CA ARG A 114 7.14 -12.76 24.61
C ARG A 114 6.48 -13.91 23.85
N TYR A 115 6.71 -14.01 22.54
CA TYR A 115 6.18 -15.07 21.70
C TYR A 115 7.25 -16.04 21.16
N ALA A 116 8.50 -15.63 21.17
CA ALA A 116 9.67 -16.42 20.82
C ALA A 116 10.67 -16.39 22.00
N PRO A 117 10.38 -17.07 23.12
CA PRO A 117 11.19 -16.97 24.35
C PRO A 117 12.53 -17.69 24.26
N TYR A 118 12.71 -18.56 23.30
CA TYR A 118 13.89 -19.42 23.18
C TYR A 118 14.86 -18.88 22.13
N PRO A 119 16.18 -18.88 22.40
CA PRO A 119 17.19 -18.40 21.44
C PRO A 119 17.19 -19.11 20.09
N GLU A 120 16.79 -20.36 20.01
CA GLU A 120 16.65 -21.13 18.77
C GLU A 120 15.57 -20.56 17.82
N ASP A 121 14.65 -19.75 18.34
CA ASP A 121 13.61 -19.08 17.56
C ASP A 121 14.03 -17.68 17.08
N TRP A 122 15.22 -17.19 17.47
CA TRP A 122 15.69 -15.86 17.10
C TRP A 122 16.32 -15.83 15.71
N ASP A 123 15.54 -16.23 14.76
CA ASP A 123 15.80 -16.17 13.33
C ASP A 123 14.49 -15.82 12.62
N ILE A 124 14.51 -14.86 11.70
CA ILE A 124 13.29 -14.41 11.00
C ILE A 124 12.63 -15.51 10.16
N TYR A 125 13.35 -16.62 9.93
CA TYR A 125 12.84 -17.79 9.21
C TYR A 125 12.51 -18.96 10.14
N SER A 126 12.66 -18.82 11.45
CA SER A 126 12.20 -19.84 12.42
C SER A 126 10.70 -20.05 12.29
N GLU A 127 10.19 -21.22 12.66
CA GLU A 127 8.77 -21.56 12.57
C GLU A 127 7.90 -20.55 13.35
N VAL A 128 8.37 -20.17 14.55
CA VAL A 128 7.68 -19.20 15.41
C VAL A 128 7.62 -17.82 14.74
N MET A 129 8.76 -17.29 14.26
CA MET A 129 8.79 -15.99 13.61
C MET A 129 7.98 -15.98 12.31
N MET A 130 8.06 -17.05 11.51
CA MET A 130 7.28 -17.19 10.28
C MET A 130 5.78 -17.27 10.54
N SER A 131 5.33 -17.84 11.66
CA SER A 131 3.90 -17.88 12.01
C SER A 131 3.33 -16.49 12.29
N HIS A 132 4.17 -15.51 12.64
CA HIS A 132 3.81 -14.11 12.88
C HIS A 132 3.97 -13.21 11.64
N GLN A 133 4.41 -13.77 10.50
CA GLN A 133 4.67 -13.01 9.26
C GLN A 133 3.59 -13.28 8.20
N ARG A 134 2.64 -12.36 8.02
CA ARG A 134 1.57 -12.50 7.01
C ARG A 134 2.08 -12.57 5.57
N GLY A 135 3.15 -11.87 5.26
CA GLY A 135 3.77 -11.88 3.94
C GLY A 135 4.68 -13.09 3.69
N GLY A 136 4.85 -13.97 4.70
CA GLY A 136 5.71 -15.14 4.63
C GLY A 136 7.18 -14.81 4.38
N ALA A 137 7.96 -15.79 3.92
CA ALA A 137 9.38 -15.66 3.63
C ALA A 137 9.68 -14.54 2.62
N HIS A 138 8.75 -14.22 1.71
CA HIS A 138 8.93 -13.14 0.75
C HIS A 138 9.07 -11.78 1.46
N ALA A 139 8.21 -11.49 2.44
CA ALA A 139 8.27 -10.23 3.18
C ALA A 139 9.55 -10.14 4.04
N ASN A 140 9.96 -11.23 4.68
CA ASN A 140 11.22 -11.29 5.42
C ASN A 140 12.42 -11.05 4.50
N GLY A 141 12.44 -11.64 3.31
CA GLY A 141 13.47 -11.39 2.30
C GLY A 141 13.49 -9.95 1.77
N LEU A 142 12.34 -9.25 1.73
CA LEU A 142 12.31 -7.82 1.43
C LEU A 142 12.96 -7.00 2.54
N ILE A 143 12.65 -7.28 3.81
CA ILE A 143 13.28 -6.62 4.96
C ILE A 143 14.80 -6.78 4.90
N GLU A 144 15.30 -8.00 4.73
CA GLU A 144 16.75 -8.25 4.61
C GLU A 144 17.37 -7.51 3.43
N THR A 145 16.72 -7.56 2.26
CA THR A 145 17.22 -6.88 1.05
C THR A 145 17.39 -5.38 1.29
N TYR A 146 16.38 -4.72 1.83
CA TYR A 146 16.47 -3.29 2.11
C TYR A 146 17.49 -2.98 3.20
N LEU A 147 17.52 -3.80 4.27
CA LEU A 147 18.46 -3.59 5.37
C LEU A 147 19.91 -3.67 4.89
N LEU A 148 20.24 -4.67 4.09
CA LEU A 148 21.60 -4.87 3.57
C LEU A 148 21.98 -3.89 2.46
N ASN A 149 21.01 -3.27 1.80
CA ASN A 149 21.26 -2.19 0.84
C ASN A 149 21.63 -0.86 1.53
N GLU A 150 21.05 -0.60 2.72
CA GLU A 150 21.23 0.67 3.43
C GLU A 150 22.27 0.58 4.56
N TYR A 151 22.45 -0.59 5.16
CA TYR A 151 23.30 -0.79 6.34
C TYR A 151 24.25 -1.98 6.19
N ARG A 152 25.20 -2.05 7.13
CA ARG A 152 26.09 -3.20 7.28
C ARG A 152 25.32 -4.40 7.86
N GLN A 153 25.87 -5.59 7.66
CA GLN A 153 25.36 -6.81 8.28
C GLN A 153 25.21 -6.63 9.80
N PRO A 154 24.02 -6.89 10.36
CA PRO A 154 23.83 -6.90 11.81
C PRO A 154 24.70 -7.93 12.50
N LYS A 155 25.19 -7.62 13.70
CA LYS A 155 26.06 -8.53 14.47
C LYS A 155 25.31 -9.70 15.11
N ASP A 156 24.03 -9.53 15.41
CA ASP A 156 23.14 -10.50 16.05
C ASP A 156 21.67 -10.17 15.74
N PHE A 157 20.77 -11.01 16.23
CA PHE A 157 19.33 -10.87 15.99
C PHE A 157 18.73 -9.59 16.61
N GLU A 158 19.15 -9.22 17.81
CA GLU A 158 18.71 -7.98 18.46
C GLU A 158 19.12 -6.74 17.64
N ALA A 159 20.37 -6.73 17.19
CA ALA A 159 20.86 -5.67 16.31
C ALA A 159 20.09 -5.63 14.98
N PHE A 160 19.73 -6.80 14.42
CA PHE A 160 18.89 -6.89 13.23
C PHE A 160 17.54 -6.20 13.45
N LEU A 161 16.85 -6.52 14.53
CA LEU A 161 15.56 -5.94 14.87
C LEU A 161 15.67 -4.42 15.06
N TYR A 162 16.67 -3.96 15.80
CA TYR A 162 16.90 -2.53 15.99
C TYR A 162 17.16 -1.80 14.67
N MET A 163 18.07 -2.32 13.84
CA MET A 163 18.37 -1.74 12.54
C MET A 163 17.16 -1.73 11.61
N ASN A 164 16.31 -2.75 11.70
CA ASN A 164 15.06 -2.80 10.94
C ASN A 164 14.07 -1.71 11.37
N HIS A 165 14.00 -1.36 12.65
CA HIS A 165 13.22 -0.22 13.13
C HIS A 165 13.74 1.11 12.58
N VAL A 166 15.06 1.31 12.63
CA VAL A 166 15.69 2.53 12.08
C VAL A 166 15.39 2.63 10.58
N LEU A 167 15.56 1.53 9.85
CA LEU A 167 15.27 1.45 8.43
C LEU A 167 13.81 1.84 8.10
N GLN A 168 12.84 1.28 8.84
CA GLN A 168 11.43 1.65 8.70
C GLN A 168 11.23 3.14 8.97
N GLY A 169 11.82 3.65 10.06
CA GLY A 169 11.74 5.07 10.43
C GLY A 169 12.29 5.97 9.33
N ASP A 170 13.45 5.66 8.77
CA ASP A 170 14.06 6.43 7.70
C ASP A 170 13.25 6.37 6.39
N ALA A 171 12.71 5.19 6.04
CA ALA A 171 11.87 5.04 4.86
C ALA A 171 10.57 5.88 4.96
N ILE A 172 9.85 5.76 6.08
CA ILE A 172 8.60 6.50 6.31
C ILE A 172 8.86 8.00 6.43
N LYS A 173 9.91 8.39 7.16
CA LYS A 173 10.34 9.79 7.25
C LYS A 173 10.62 10.38 5.86
N THR A 174 11.39 9.67 5.03
CA THR A 174 11.70 10.11 3.66
C THR A 174 10.42 10.34 2.85
N ALA A 175 9.46 9.42 2.94
CA ALA A 175 8.16 9.56 2.28
C ALA A 175 7.38 10.78 2.77
N ILE A 176 7.19 10.90 4.09
CA ILE A 176 6.43 12.00 4.68
C ILE A 176 7.05 13.36 4.32
N GLU A 177 8.37 13.48 4.44
CA GLU A 177 9.08 14.72 4.11
C GLU A 177 8.96 15.06 2.62
N ALA A 178 9.04 14.08 1.73
CA ALA A 178 8.86 14.27 0.30
C ALA A 178 7.45 14.76 -0.03
N HIS A 179 6.42 14.11 0.52
CA HIS A 179 5.03 14.49 0.31
C HIS A 179 4.71 15.87 0.86
N ARG A 180 5.26 16.22 2.03
CA ARG A 180 5.10 17.57 2.63
C ARG A 180 5.83 18.66 1.85
N ARG A 181 6.99 18.39 1.31
CA ARG A 181 7.71 19.36 0.43
C ARG A 181 6.94 19.64 -0.86
N ASP A 182 6.13 18.70 -1.33
CA ASP A 182 5.33 18.86 -2.56
C ASP A 182 4.01 19.64 -2.34
N MET A 183 3.77 20.16 -1.13
CA MET A 183 2.63 21.06 -0.87
C MET A 183 2.76 22.36 -1.67
N PRO A 184 1.67 22.93 -2.19
CA PRO A 184 0.25 22.50 -2.06
C PRO A 184 -0.22 21.46 -3.09
N TYR A 185 0.69 20.83 -3.83
CA TYR A 185 0.31 19.81 -4.79
C TYR A 185 -0.16 18.53 -4.09
N CYS A 186 0.65 17.96 -3.22
CA CYS A 186 0.26 16.86 -2.35
C CYS A 186 -0.36 17.40 -1.05
N MET A 187 -1.60 17.07 -0.77
CA MET A 187 -2.33 17.59 0.38
C MET A 187 -2.71 16.52 1.40
N GLY A 188 -2.27 15.28 1.21
CA GLY A 188 -2.47 14.22 2.21
C GLY A 188 -1.54 13.04 2.02
N THR A 189 -1.21 12.39 3.15
CA THR A 189 -0.32 11.24 3.20
C THR A 189 -0.71 10.34 4.37
N LEU A 190 -0.97 9.07 4.09
CA LEU A 190 -1.33 8.02 5.04
C LEU A 190 -0.45 6.78 4.80
N PHE A 191 0.00 6.11 5.88
CA PHE A 191 0.83 4.90 5.84
C PHE A 191 0.38 3.88 6.86
#